data_d1ceb0595f24982852f08508fca41e7e
#
_entry.id   d1ceb0595f24982852f08508fca41e7e
#
_cell.length_a   1.000
_cell.length_b   1.000
_cell.length_c   1.000
_cell.angle_alpha   90.00
_cell.angle_beta   90.00
_cell.angle_gamma   90.00
#
_symmetry.space_group_name_H-M   'P 1'
#
loop_
_entity.id
_entity.type
_entity.pdbx_description
1 polymer ?
#
loop_
_entity_poly.entity_id
_entity_poly.type
_entity_poly.pdbx_seq_one_letter_code
_entity_poly.pdbx_strand_id
1 'polypeptide(L)'
;MSDSKPHKTLTLKKKPAAATDDTQDSQPRRKRSGARARHVAQKRLEQDKSPPLPAADEPSPQPAIAETRTTRRPSARPRPAARRKEIFQVFAPCPQGLEEALYAELDALGYQALRKGRAGCHFEADWTGVLRANLYSRLATRVLVRLAHAPVRQEDDILALAQDTEWERWFGPEHSLRVDTSAIRSPMKSLQYCNLRAKDGICDRLRDLEGARPDIDTVRPDARVHLFLDEHSATLYLDTSGESLFKRGWRLDKGEAPLRENLAAGLLALADWDPASTLLDPFCGSGTILIEAAWIALGVPPGIWRPFGFERLRNHDARQWRDLKDDARSRIATRLDAPLVGVDLDPAAIAAANHNMDRAWLTPDTIRFEVGDARTTAPPAPAGWIVTNPPYGERLPGDDPALWSEWAQNLKRNFSGWQVHVISSDLDLPQQMRLKPRRRHPLHNGPLDCRLFSFEMVAAGYRRPPTATDLD
;
A
#
# COMPACT_ATOMS: atom_id res chain seq x y z
N MET A 1 47.67 -19.82 -11.45
CA MET A 1 48.19 -18.93 -10.39
C MET A 1 47.66 -17.53 -10.66
N SER A 2 46.58 -17.13 -10.02
CA SER A 2 46.20 -15.73 -9.88
C SER A 2 45.36 -15.62 -8.60
N ASP A 3 45.94 -14.95 -7.62
CA ASP A 3 45.38 -14.68 -6.31
C ASP A 3 44.20 -13.71 -6.38
N SER A 4 43.04 -14.14 -5.90
CA SER A 4 41.91 -13.25 -5.59
C SER A 4 41.88 -12.95 -4.09
N LYS A 5 42.13 -11.67 -3.73
CA LYS A 5 42.03 -11.17 -2.36
C LYS A 5 40.56 -10.97 -1.95
N PRO A 6 40.18 -11.32 -0.70
CA PRO A 6 38.82 -11.13 -0.22
C PRO A 6 38.56 -9.66 0.17
N HIS A 7 37.36 -9.15 -0.14
CA HIS A 7 36.87 -7.84 0.28
C HIS A 7 36.61 -7.79 1.78
N LYS A 8 37.21 -6.80 2.46
CA LYS A 8 37.00 -6.54 3.89
C LYS A 8 35.71 -5.77 4.11
N THR A 9 34.78 -6.36 4.85
CA THR A 9 33.58 -5.71 5.39
C THR A 9 33.95 -5.02 6.70
N LEU A 10 33.75 -3.71 6.79
CA LEU A 10 33.95 -2.91 8.01
C LEU A 10 32.74 -3.05 8.93
N THR A 11 32.92 -3.75 10.04
CA THR A 11 31.94 -3.86 11.13
C THR A 11 32.25 -2.81 12.19
N LEU A 12 31.35 -1.87 12.42
CA LEU A 12 31.46 -0.87 13.49
C LEU A 12 31.16 -1.54 14.85
N LYS A 13 32.17 -1.60 15.72
CA LYS A 13 32.05 -2.06 17.12
C LYS A 13 31.29 -1.01 17.95
N LYS A 14 30.20 -1.44 18.62
CA LYS A 14 29.53 -0.66 19.68
C LYS A 14 30.44 -0.54 20.90
N LYS A 15 30.57 0.69 21.42
CA LYS A 15 31.26 1.01 22.67
C LYS A 15 30.38 0.59 23.86
N PRO A 16 30.93 -0.04 24.91
CA PRO A 16 30.14 -0.36 26.10
C PRO A 16 29.86 0.90 26.94
N ALA A 17 28.66 0.98 27.49
CA ALA A 17 28.25 2.02 28.42
C ALA A 17 28.87 1.76 29.82
N ALA A 18 29.46 2.80 30.41
CA ALA A 18 29.95 2.81 31.78
C ALA A 18 28.78 2.87 32.77
N ALA A 19 28.86 2.01 33.79
CA ALA A 19 27.98 2.06 34.95
C ALA A 19 28.42 3.23 35.85
N THR A 20 27.46 4.07 36.25
CA THR A 20 27.56 4.92 37.44
C THR A 20 26.29 4.72 38.28
N ASP A 21 26.57 4.20 39.45
CA ASP A 21 25.69 4.13 40.61
C ASP A 21 25.52 5.58 41.14
N ASP A 22 24.30 6.02 41.37
CA ASP A 22 23.97 6.97 42.44
C ASP A 22 22.46 7.05 42.70
N THR A 23 22.17 6.78 43.93
CA THR A 23 20.88 6.90 44.63
C THR A 23 20.49 8.33 44.84
N GLN A 24 19.18 8.55 44.88
CA GLN A 24 18.35 9.60 45.54
C GLN A 24 17.65 10.60 44.61
N ASP A 25 16.43 10.55 44.58
CA ASP A 25 15.39 11.42 45.13
C ASP A 25 14.11 11.42 44.24
N SER A 26 13.04 11.02 44.87
CA SER A 26 11.70 10.92 44.34
C SER A 26 10.99 12.28 44.34
N GLN A 27 10.72 12.85 43.15
CA GLN A 27 9.62 13.79 42.97
C GLN A 27 8.79 13.47 41.72
N PRO A 28 7.45 13.50 41.81
CA PRO A 28 6.60 13.06 40.71
C PRO A 28 6.50 14.15 39.63
N ARG A 29 6.91 13.83 38.40
CA ARG A 29 6.68 14.67 37.21
C ARG A 29 5.18 14.83 36.97
N ARG A 30 4.68 16.06 37.16
CA ARG A 30 3.32 16.52 36.84
C ARG A 30 2.98 16.18 35.40
N LYS A 31 1.96 15.34 35.22
CA LYS A 31 1.26 15.14 33.94
C LYS A 31 0.63 16.47 33.54
N ARG A 32 1.10 17.06 32.44
CA ARG A 32 0.45 18.22 31.82
C ARG A 32 -0.93 17.79 31.33
N SER A 33 -1.94 18.28 31.95
CA SER A 33 -3.34 17.94 31.82
C SER A 33 -3.93 18.39 30.48
N GLY A 34 -4.86 17.59 29.95
CA GLY A 34 -5.68 17.85 28.77
C GLY A 34 -6.71 18.98 28.89
N ALA A 35 -6.38 20.08 29.62
CA ALA A 35 -7.25 21.25 29.78
C ALA A 35 -7.51 21.97 28.42
N ARG A 36 -6.55 21.99 27.53
CA ARG A 36 -6.68 22.65 26.21
C ARG A 36 -7.64 21.93 25.26
N ALA A 37 -7.68 20.59 25.33
CA ALA A 37 -8.60 19.78 24.51
C ALA A 37 -10.06 19.93 24.97
N ARG A 38 -10.30 20.09 26.28
CA ARG A 38 -11.65 20.29 26.82
C ARG A 38 -12.20 21.68 26.50
N HIS A 39 -11.35 22.70 26.48
CA HIS A 39 -11.78 24.07 26.16
C HIS A 39 -12.18 24.26 24.69
N VAL A 40 -11.53 23.54 23.76
CA VAL A 40 -11.89 23.55 22.34
C VAL A 40 -13.18 22.78 22.07
N ALA A 41 -13.43 21.68 22.81
CA ALA A 41 -14.68 20.91 22.68
C ALA A 41 -15.89 21.71 23.27
N GLN A 42 -15.68 22.42 24.34
CA GLN A 42 -16.75 23.23 24.98
C GLN A 42 -17.14 24.46 24.14
N LYS A 43 -16.15 25.06 23.45
CA LYS A 43 -16.41 26.20 22.55
C LYS A 43 -17.15 25.79 21.24
N ARG A 44 -17.03 24.54 20.83
CA ARG A 44 -17.81 23.99 19.68
C ARG A 44 -19.26 23.67 20.03
N LEU A 45 -19.53 23.29 21.29
CA LEU A 45 -20.89 23.04 21.80
C LEU A 45 -21.70 24.32 22.05
N GLU A 46 -21.02 25.46 22.28
CA GLU A 46 -21.68 26.76 22.48
C GLU A 46 -22.00 27.50 21.19
N GLN A 47 -21.36 27.16 20.07
CA GLN A 47 -21.63 27.74 18.74
C GLN A 47 -22.81 27.10 17.98
N ASP A 48 -23.35 25.99 18.48
CA ASP A 48 -24.48 25.27 17.85
C ASP A 48 -25.85 25.63 18.43
N LYS A 49 -25.93 26.71 19.25
CA LYS A 49 -27.18 27.23 19.80
C LYS A 49 -27.51 28.62 19.24
N SER A 50 -27.90 28.66 17.98
CA SER A 50 -28.56 29.80 17.38
C SER A 50 -30.07 29.57 17.40
N PRO A 51 -30.87 30.58 17.85
CA PRO A 51 -32.33 30.45 17.91
C PRO A 51 -32.97 30.46 16.51
N PRO A 52 -34.16 29.87 16.36
CA PRO A 52 -34.86 29.82 15.08
C PRO A 52 -35.40 31.20 14.66
N LEU A 53 -35.26 31.51 13.41
CA LEU A 53 -35.83 32.73 12.79
C LEU A 53 -37.38 32.65 12.72
N PRO A 54 -38.09 33.76 12.92
CA PRO A 54 -39.54 33.78 12.88
C PRO A 54 -40.07 33.60 11.47
N ALA A 55 -41.20 32.90 11.36
CA ALA A 55 -41.93 32.67 10.15
C ALA A 55 -42.41 33.99 9.49
N ALA A 56 -42.18 34.13 8.21
CA ALA A 56 -42.69 35.24 7.41
C ALA A 56 -44.11 34.93 6.91
N ASP A 57 -45.02 35.91 7.13
CA ASP A 57 -46.41 35.88 6.72
C ASP A 57 -46.59 35.79 5.16
N GLU A 58 -47.56 34.99 4.76
CA GLU A 58 -48.05 34.93 3.38
C GLU A 58 -48.84 36.19 2.99
N PRO A 59 -48.64 36.77 1.83
CA PRO A 59 -49.58 37.78 1.30
C PRO A 59 -50.60 37.15 0.31
N SER A 60 -51.86 37.49 0.53
CA SER A 60 -53.03 37.18 -0.26
C SER A 60 -52.95 37.70 -1.71
N PRO A 61 -53.71 37.10 -2.68
CA PRO A 61 -53.55 37.37 -4.09
C PRO A 61 -54.33 38.63 -4.55
N GLN A 62 -53.73 39.44 -5.41
CA GLN A 62 -54.41 40.48 -6.17
C GLN A 62 -54.46 40.17 -7.67
N PRO A 63 -55.47 40.65 -8.42
CA PRO A 63 -55.84 40.11 -9.72
C PRO A 63 -55.00 40.67 -10.89
N ALA A 64 -54.89 39.82 -11.90
CA ALA A 64 -54.12 40.00 -13.14
C ALA A 64 -54.59 41.14 -14.00
N ILE A 65 -53.67 41.98 -14.49
CA ILE A 65 -53.82 42.84 -15.67
C ILE A 65 -52.90 42.22 -16.75
N ALA A 66 -53.54 41.84 -17.88
CA ALA A 66 -52.85 41.27 -19.02
C ALA A 66 -52.17 42.38 -19.86
N GLU A 67 -50.80 42.35 -19.85
CA GLU A 67 -50.05 43.08 -20.88
C GLU A 67 -49.24 42.04 -21.72
N THR A 68 -49.63 42.06 -23.03
CA THR A 68 -48.94 41.34 -24.09
C THR A 68 -47.54 41.86 -24.29
N ARG A 69 -46.54 41.11 -23.78
CA ARG A 69 -45.11 41.36 -23.99
C ARG A 69 -44.52 40.31 -24.92
N THR A 70 -44.17 40.74 -26.12
CA THR A 70 -43.38 39.98 -27.11
C THR A 70 -42.14 39.41 -26.49
N THR A 71 -42.08 38.06 -26.39
CA THR A 71 -40.95 37.33 -25.88
C THR A 71 -39.79 37.34 -26.87
N ARG A 72 -38.81 38.20 -26.64
CA ARG A 72 -37.45 38.00 -27.16
C ARG A 72 -36.85 36.78 -26.46
N ARG A 73 -36.59 35.72 -27.22
CA ARG A 73 -35.88 34.52 -26.80
C ARG A 73 -34.54 34.93 -26.22
N PRO A 74 -34.15 34.56 -24.97
CA PRO A 74 -32.83 34.83 -24.46
C PRO A 74 -31.83 34.01 -25.28
N SER A 75 -30.83 34.65 -25.86
CA SER A 75 -29.69 33.98 -26.47
C SER A 75 -29.03 33.10 -25.41
N ALA A 76 -28.91 31.80 -25.72
CA ALA A 76 -28.23 30.86 -24.85
C ALA A 76 -26.82 31.39 -24.56
N ARG A 77 -26.51 31.69 -23.29
CA ARG A 77 -25.13 31.94 -22.85
C ARG A 77 -24.28 30.76 -23.30
N PRO A 78 -23.13 30.99 -23.95
CA PRO A 78 -22.23 29.90 -24.29
C PRO A 78 -21.88 29.11 -23.01
N ARG A 79 -22.15 27.83 -23.03
CA ARG A 79 -21.66 26.92 -21.97
C ARG A 79 -20.16 27.16 -21.86
N PRO A 80 -19.62 27.39 -20.63
CA PRO A 80 -18.18 27.48 -20.43
C PRO A 80 -17.55 26.24 -21.05
N ALA A 81 -16.59 26.44 -21.95
CA ALA A 81 -15.82 25.35 -22.54
C ALA A 81 -15.29 24.47 -21.40
N ALA A 82 -15.55 23.18 -21.48
CA ALA A 82 -15.06 22.24 -20.47
C ALA A 82 -13.54 22.44 -20.36
N ARG A 83 -13.08 22.96 -19.20
CA ARG A 83 -11.64 23.09 -18.94
C ARG A 83 -11.02 21.73 -19.23
N ARG A 84 -10.07 21.69 -20.16
CA ARG A 84 -9.27 20.48 -20.41
C ARG A 84 -8.73 20.02 -19.07
N LYS A 85 -9.06 18.80 -18.66
CA LYS A 85 -8.54 18.22 -17.43
C LYS A 85 -7.02 18.12 -17.56
N GLU A 86 -6.31 18.62 -16.57
CA GLU A 86 -4.87 18.48 -16.49
C GLU A 86 -4.52 17.00 -16.27
N ILE A 87 -3.61 16.47 -17.07
CA ILE A 87 -3.17 15.07 -17.01
C ILE A 87 -1.75 15.02 -16.47
N PHE A 88 -1.55 14.23 -15.44
CA PHE A 88 -0.29 14.03 -14.76
C PHE A 88 0.34 12.71 -15.19
N GLN A 89 1.67 12.70 -15.27
CA GLN A 89 2.47 11.49 -15.32
C GLN A 89 2.63 10.96 -13.90
N VAL A 90 2.23 9.72 -13.66
CA VAL A 90 2.24 9.10 -12.34
C VAL A 90 3.13 7.88 -12.35
N PHE A 91 3.88 7.67 -11.27
CA PHE A 91 4.62 6.46 -11.01
C PHE A 91 4.11 5.79 -9.73
N ALA A 92 3.76 4.51 -9.84
CA ALA A 92 3.37 3.68 -8.71
C ALA A 92 4.44 2.61 -8.48
N PRO A 93 5.35 2.78 -7.51
CA PRO A 93 6.29 1.73 -7.12
C PRO A 93 5.58 0.57 -6.44
N CYS A 94 6.06 -0.66 -6.65
CA CYS A 94 5.61 -1.88 -5.99
C CYS A 94 6.79 -2.73 -5.51
N PRO A 95 6.56 -3.77 -4.69
CA PRO A 95 7.58 -4.79 -4.45
C PRO A 95 8.08 -5.41 -5.75
N GLN A 96 9.39 -5.60 -5.86
CA GLN A 96 10.01 -6.19 -7.03
C GLN A 96 9.46 -7.60 -7.28
N GLY A 97 9.07 -7.87 -8.53
CA GLY A 97 8.41 -9.09 -8.96
C GLY A 97 6.88 -8.98 -9.05
N LEU A 98 6.30 -7.83 -8.64
CA LEU A 98 4.86 -7.58 -8.75
C LEU A 98 4.49 -6.61 -9.88
N GLU A 99 5.43 -6.23 -10.74
CA GLU A 99 5.22 -5.23 -11.79
C GLU A 99 4.12 -5.65 -12.79
N GLU A 100 4.06 -6.93 -13.14
CA GLU A 100 3.00 -7.48 -14.01
C GLU A 100 1.63 -7.44 -13.33
N ALA A 101 1.56 -7.85 -12.06
CA ALA A 101 0.32 -7.83 -11.29
C ALA A 101 -0.18 -6.40 -11.08
N LEU A 102 0.72 -5.44 -10.78
CA LEU A 102 0.37 -4.03 -10.66
C LEU A 102 -0.10 -3.44 -12.00
N TYR A 103 0.54 -3.83 -13.11
CA TYR A 103 0.08 -3.41 -14.44
C TYR A 103 -1.35 -3.88 -14.70
N ALA A 104 -1.65 -5.15 -14.43
CA ALA A 104 -3.00 -5.70 -14.59
C ALA A 104 -4.02 -5.03 -13.64
N GLU A 105 -3.63 -4.71 -12.40
CA GLU A 105 -4.48 -3.96 -11.46
C GLU A 105 -4.82 -2.56 -11.99
N LEU A 106 -3.83 -1.82 -12.48
CA LEU A 106 -4.03 -0.46 -13.01
C LEU A 106 -4.83 -0.46 -14.32
N ASP A 107 -4.64 -1.46 -15.17
CA ASP A 107 -5.43 -1.65 -16.40
C ASP A 107 -6.90 -1.91 -16.07
N ALA A 108 -7.17 -2.81 -15.11
CA ALA A 108 -8.51 -3.09 -14.61
C ALA A 108 -9.18 -1.87 -13.95
N LEU A 109 -8.39 -0.95 -13.36
CA LEU A 109 -8.87 0.33 -12.85
C LEU A 109 -9.12 1.37 -13.95
N GLY A 110 -8.77 1.08 -15.22
CA GLY A 110 -9.03 1.89 -16.40
C GLY A 110 -8.02 2.99 -16.67
N TYR A 111 -6.79 2.89 -16.13
CA TYR A 111 -5.73 3.86 -16.42
C TYR A 111 -5.18 3.69 -17.83
N GLN A 112 -4.72 4.81 -18.39
CA GLN A 112 -4.18 4.87 -19.76
C GLN A 112 -2.66 5.09 -19.75
N ALA A 113 -2.03 4.89 -20.91
CA ALA A 113 -0.59 5.07 -21.11
C ALA A 113 0.27 4.24 -20.13
N LEU A 114 -0.24 3.06 -19.74
CA LEU A 114 0.40 2.15 -18.82
C LEU A 114 1.74 1.63 -19.38
N ARG A 115 2.78 1.74 -18.57
CA ARG A 115 4.10 1.20 -18.90
C ARG A 115 4.72 0.58 -17.66
N LYS A 116 5.18 -0.66 -17.79
CA LYS A 116 5.97 -1.30 -16.74
C LYS A 116 7.33 -0.63 -16.65
N GLY A 117 7.73 -0.29 -15.44
CA GLY A 117 9.05 0.21 -15.11
C GLY A 117 9.77 -0.76 -14.18
N ARG A 118 10.94 -0.38 -13.73
CA ARG A 118 11.66 -1.13 -12.70
C ARG A 118 10.98 -0.90 -11.35
N ALA A 119 10.55 -1.98 -10.68
CA ALA A 119 9.87 -1.97 -9.38
C ALA A 119 8.62 -1.05 -9.33
N GLY A 120 7.83 -1.01 -10.41
CA GLY A 120 6.60 -0.24 -10.47
C GLY A 120 6.06 -0.02 -11.87
N CYS A 121 4.97 0.75 -11.98
CA CYS A 121 4.33 1.10 -13.24
C CYS A 121 4.16 2.61 -13.39
N HIS A 122 4.29 3.10 -14.62
CA HIS A 122 3.95 4.47 -15.02
C HIS A 122 2.58 4.49 -15.69
N PHE A 123 1.81 5.54 -15.46
CA PHE A 123 0.52 5.76 -16.09
C PHE A 123 0.16 7.25 -16.12
N GLU A 124 -0.89 7.59 -16.87
CA GLU A 124 -1.44 8.94 -16.93
C GLU A 124 -2.76 9.02 -16.18
N ALA A 125 -2.97 10.11 -15.44
CA ALA A 125 -4.20 10.35 -14.71
C ALA A 125 -4.49 11.85 -14.54
N ASP A 126 -5.78 12.24 -14.52
CA ASP A 126 -6.18 13.50 -13.93
C ASP A 126 -6.10 13.43 -12.39
N TRP A 127 -6.31 14.54 -11.70
CA TRP A 127 -6.20 14.55 -10.22
C TRP A 127 -7.18 13.58 -9.56
N THR A 128 -8.40 13.44 -10.09
CA THR A 128 -9.37 12.44 -9.62
C THR A 128 -8.84 11.02 -9.77
N GLY A 129 -8.17 10.72 -10.87
CA GLY A 129 -7.47 9.45 -11.09
C GLY A 129 -6.37 9.22 -10.07
N VAL A 130 -5.57 10.24 -9.71
CA VAL A 130 -4.56 10.14 -8.65
C VAL A 130 -5.19 9.77 -7.31
N LEU A 131 -6.33 10.39 -6.93
CA LEU A 131 -7.07 10.05 -5.73
C LEU A 131 -7.59 8.60 -5.78
N ARG A 132 -8.13 8.18 -6.92
CA ARG A 132 -8.61 6.80 -7.14
C ARG A 132 -7.47 5.79 -7.05
N ALA A 133 -6.29 6.07 -7.59
CA ALA A 133 -5.12 5.20 -7.48
C ALA A 133 -4.73 4.97 -6.01
N ASN A 134 -4.72 6.03 -5.20
CA ASN A 134 -4.45 5.93 -3.76
C ASN A 134 -5.52 5.11 -3.03
N LEU A 135 -6.79 5.25 -3.41
CA LEU A 135 -7.91 4.54 -2.75
C LEU A 135 -7.93 3.05 -3.10
N TYR A 136 -7.70 2.69 -4.36
CA TYR A 136 -7.99 1.37 -4.89
C TYR A 136 -6.76 0.49 -5.14
N SER A 137 -5.55 1.04 -5.33
CA SER A 137 -4.39 0.19 -5.58
C SER A 137 -3.97 -0.59 -4.34
N ARG A 138 -3.97 -1.91 -4.46
CA ARG A 138 -3.53 -2.85 -3.43
C ARG A 138 -2.03 -3.10 -3.48
N LEU A 139 -1.47 -3.08 -4.70
CA LEU A 139 -0.11 -3.52 -4.97
C LEU A 139 0.90 -2.38 -4.91
N ALA A 140 0.48 -1.16 -5.25
CA ALA A 140 1.36 0.01 -5.16
C ALA A 140 1.84 0.26 -3.72
N THR A 141 3.09 0.67 -3.60
CA THR A 141 3.65 1.14 -2.32
C THR A 141 3.33 2.62 -2.09
N ARG A 142 3.24 3.39 -3.17
CA ARG A 142 2.92 4.83 -3.21
C ARG A 142 2.31 5.19 -4.56
N VAL A 143 1.72 6.39 -4.62
CA VAL A 143 1.31 7.05 -5.87
C VAL A 143 2.08 8.37 -5.95
N LEU A 144 3.00 8.47 -6.90
CA LEU A 144 3.95 9.55 -7.06
C LEU A 144 3.63 10.34 -8.33
N VAL A 145 3.25 11.61 -8.18
CA VAL A 145 2.96 12.51 -9.30
C VAL A 145 4.24 13.19 -9.74
N ARG A 146 4.64 13.04 -11.00
CA ARG A 146 5.81 13.72 -11.57
C ARG A 146 5.53 15.20 -11.74
N LEU A 147 6.30 16.05 -11.05
CA LEU A 147 6.21 17.49 -11.18
C LEU A 147 7.25 18.06 -12.13
N ALA A 148 8.47 17.52 -12.10
CA ALA A 148 9.55 17.96 -12.97
C ALA A 148 10.45 16.78 -13.39
N HIS A 149 11.10 16.94 -14.55
CA HIS A 149 12.08 15.99 -15.08
C HIS A 149 13.03 16.76 -15.99
N ALA A 150 14.33 16.66 -15.73
CA ALA A 150 15.36 17.28 -16.55
C ALA A 150 16.65 16.47 -16.56
N PRO A 151 17.48 16.61 -17.61
CA PRO A 151 18.86 16.13 -17.59
C PRO A 151 19.65 16.84 -16.50
N VAL A 152 20.48 16.07 -15.77
CA VAL A 152 21.39 16.61 -14.74
C VAL A 152 22.78 16.00 -14.90
N ARG A 153 23.81 16.82 -14.67
CA ARG A 153 25.21 16.44 -14.74
C ARG A 153 25.93 16.64 -13.41
N GLN A 154 25.43 17.56 -12.61
CA GLN A 154 25.98 17.96 -11.31
C GLN A 154 24.85 18.29 -10.32
N GLU A 155 25.18 18.38 -9.05
CA GLU A 155 24.22 18.60 -7.98
C GLU A 155 23.53 19.97 -8.05
N ASP A 156 24.15 20.98 -8.67
CA ASP A 156 23.56 22.31 -8.87
C ASP A 156 22.42 22.30 -9.89
N ASP A 157 22.46 21.39 -10.85
CA ASP A 157 21.34 21.19 -11.80
C ASP A 157 20.07 20.71 -11.06
N ILE A 158 20.23 19.94 -9.96
CA ILE A 158 19.13 19.50 -9.11
C ILE A 158 18.53 20.70 -8.35
N LEU A 159 19.38 21.61 -7.85
CA LEU A 159 18.90 22.83 -7.20
C LEU A 159 18.06 23.67 -8.17
N ALA A 160 18.57 23.92 -9.37
CA ALA A 160 17.87 24.70 -10.40
C ALA A 160 16.53 24.05 -10.76
N LEU A 161 16.50 22.73 -11.01
CA LEU A 161 15.27 22.00 -11.30
C LEU A 161 14.23 22.16 -10.18
N ALA A 162 14.67 22.09 -8.92
CA ALA A 162 13.80 22.26 -7.77
C ALA A 162 13.31 23.71 -7.61
N GLN A 163 14.14 24.72 -7.93
CA GLN A 163 13.73 26.12 -7.94
C GLN A 163 12.73 26.45 -9.07
N ASP A 164 12.84 25.80 -10.21
CA ASP A 164 11.94 26.02 -11.36
C ASP A 164 10.59 25.35 -11.22
N THR A 165 10.43 24.40 -10.28
CA THR A 165 9.18 23.63 -10.08
C THR A 165 8.16 24.43 -9.26
N GLU A 166 6.90 24.46 -9.70
CA GLU A 166 5.79 25.22 -9.08
C GLU A 166 5.23 24.55 -7.82
N TRP A 167 6.02 24.60 -6.71
CA TRP A 167 5.64 23.96 -5.43
C TRP A 167 4.45 24.61 -4.75
N GLU A 168 4.31 25.94 -4.89
CA GLU A 168 3.25 26.78 -4.33
C GLU A 168 1.84 26.33 -4.72
N ARG A 169 1.70 25.56 -5.79
CA ARG A 169 0.42 24.91 -6.18
C ARG A 169 0.02 23.81 -5.21
N TRP A 170 0.96 23.21 -4.53
CA TRP A 170 0.77 21.98 -3.77
C TRP A 170 0.90 22.20 -2.27
N PHE A 171 1.89 22.96 -1.84
CA PHE A 171 2.16 23.28 -0.45
C PHE A 171 2.94 24.57 -0.34
N GLY A 172 3.01 25.14 0.88
CA GLY A 172 3.71 26.39 1.13
C GLY A 172 4.42 26.39 2.47
N PRO A 173 4.87 27.58 2.94
CA PRO A 173 5.59 27.73 4.21
C PRO A 173 4.83 27.24 5.45
N GLU A 174 3.50 27.15 5.36
CA GLU A 174 2.63 26.64 6.43
C GLU A 174 2.70 25.11 6.63
N HIS A 175 3.33 24.41 5.70
CA HIS A 175 3.49 22.96 5.72
C HIS A 175 4.89 22.56 6.19
N SER A 176 5.00 21.35 6.69
CA SER A 176 6.28 20.68 6.89
C SER A 176 6.66 19.82 5.68
N LEU A 177 7.95 19.82 5.34
CA LEU A 177 8.51 19.17 4.15
C LEU A 177 9.50 18.07 4.52
N ARG A 178 9.46 16.99 3.74
CA ARG A 178 10.51 15.98 3.66
C ARG A 178 10.88 15.71 2.21
N VAL A 179 12.18 15.61 1.93
CA VAL A 179 12.69 15.11 0.66
C VAL A 179 13.36 13.76 0.88
N ASP A 180 13.00 12.77 0.07
CA ASP A 180 13.64 11.45 0.01
C ASP A 180 14.33 11.29 -1.34
N THR A 181 15.58 10.80 -1.36
CA THR A 181 16.35 10.62 -2.59
C THR A 181 16.64 9.16 -2.84
N SER A 182 16.42 8.71 -4.07
CA SER A 182 16.81 7.39 -4.55
C SER A 182 17.52 7.50 -5.90
N ALA A 183 18.40 6.56 -6.21
CA ALA A 183 19.17 6.60 -7.44
C ALA A 183 19.40 5.21 -8.03
N ILE A 184 19.49 5.17 -9.36
CA ILE A 184 19.91 3.99 -10.12
C ILE A 184 20.97 4.43 -11.12
N ARG A 185 22.20 3.91 -10.97
CA ARG A 185 23.35 4.24 -11.84
C ARG A 185 23.65 5.73 -11.97
N SER A 186 23.28 6.52 -10.98
CA SER A 186 23.54 7.94 -11.00
C SER A 186 25.05 8.23 -10.84
N PRO A 187 25.60 9.18 -11.59
CA PRO A 187 27.00 9.62 -11.44
C PRO A 187 27.22 10.49 -10.20
N MET A 188 26.17 10.89 -9.50
CA MET A 188 26.26 11.76 -8.31
C MET A 188 26.98 11.07 -7.15
N LYS A 189 27.94 11.75 -6.55
CA LYS A 189 28.81 11.17 -5.51
C LYS A 189 28.12 10.99 -4.16
N SER A 190 27.17 11.87 -3.84
CA SER A 190 26.48 11.87 -2.54
C SER A 190 24.98 12.06 -2.70
N LEU A 191 24.21 11.02 -2.49
CA LEU A 191 22.74 11.11 -2.51
C LEU A 191 22.20 12.02 -1.40
N GLN A 192 22.90 12.09 -0.26
CA GLN A 192 22.54 13.01 0.82
C GLN A 192 22.72 14.47 0.38
N TYR A 193 23.78 14.80 -0.34
CA TYR A 193 23.98 16.13 -0.87
C TYR A 193 22.96 16.48 -1.96
N CYS A 194 22.64 15.53 -2.86
CA CYS A 194 21.55 15.70 -3.82
C CYS A 194 20.21 15.98 -3.14
N ASN A 195 19.94 15.26 -2.04
CA ASN A 195 18.74 15.49 -1.22
C ASN A 195 18.68 16.92 -0.66
N LEU A 196 19.81 17.40 -0.12
CA LEU A 196 19.91 18.78 0.40
C LEU A 196 19.71 19.81 -0.72
N ARG A 197 20.32 19.60 -1.90
CA ARG A 197 20.14 20.51 -3.04
C ARG A 197 18.69 20.60 -3.50
N ALA A 198 17.99 19.47 -3.61
CA ALA A 198 16.55 19.47 -3.93
C ALA A 198 15.74 20.20 -2.85
N LYS A 199 16.00 19.90 -1.57
CA LYS A 199 15.35 20.56 -0.44
C LYS A 199 15.58 22.07 -0.46
N ASP A 200 16.83 22.50 -0.67
CA ASP A 200 17.18 23.92 -0.68
C ASP A 200 16.49 24.64 -1.84
N GLY A 201 16.44 24.06 -3.04
CA GLY A 201 15.71 24.63 -4.18
C GLY A 201 14.22 24.81 -3.91
N ILE A 202 13.57 23.82 -3.28
CA ILE A 202 12.16 23.93 -2.85
C ILE A 202 11.98 25.07 -1.85
N CYS A 203 12.82 25.10 -0.81
CA CYS A 203 12.74 26.09 0.25
C CYS A 203 13.03 27.52 -0.24
N ASP A 204 13.99 27.67 -1.15
CA ASP A 204 14.35 28.98 -1.71
C ASP A 204 13.22 29.53 -2.59
N ARG A 205 12.63 28.70 -3.48
CA ARG A 205 11.48 29.12 -4.27
C ARG A 205 10.32 29.62 -3.41
N LEU A 206 9.94 28.83 -2.40
CA LEU A 206 8.82 29.20 -1.52
C LEU A 206 9.14 30.47 -0.72
N ARG A 207 10.39 30.63 -0.23
CA ARG A 207 10.81 31.86 0.41
C ARG A 207 10.72 33.07 -0.52
N ASP A 208 11.17 32.91 -1.76
CA ASP A 208 11.23 34.01 -2.72
C ASP A 208 9.84 34.43 -3.21
N LEU A 209 8.87 33.48 -3.30
CA LEU A 209 7.50 33.74 -3.71
C LEU A 209 6.56 34.11 -2.56
N GLU A 210 6.72 33.48 -1.39
CA GLU A 210 5.77 33.58 -0.27
C GLU A 210 6.41 34.13 1.02
N GLY A 211 7.69 34.49 0.99
CA GLY A 211 8.41 35.20 2.06
C GLY A 211 8.93 34.30 3.18
N ALA A 212 8.63 32.99 3.18
CA ALA A 212 9.09 32.06 4.22
C ALA A 212 9.43 30.67 3.63
N ARG A 213 10.20 29.88 4.40
CA ARG A 213 10.52 28.49 4.07
C ARG A 213 9.60 27.54 4.86
N PRO A 214 9.25 26.36 4.30
CA PRO A 214 8.59 25.30 5.06
C PRO A 214 9.51 24.72 6.14
N ASP A 215 8.93 24.27 7.23
CA ASP A 215 9.63 23.50 8.26
C ASP A 215 10.02 22.12 7.73
N ILE A 216 11.10 21.55 8.28
CA ILE A 216 11.54 20.19 7.92
C ILE A 216 11.11 19.20 8.98
N ASP A 217 10.24 18.26 8.61
CA ASP A 217 9.82 17.13 9.45
C ASP A 217 10.12 15.81 8.74
N THR A 218 11.08 15.04 9.28
CA THR A 218 11.49 13.75 8.72
C THR A 218 10.61 12.59 9.19
N VAL A 219 9.72 12.80 10.17
CA VAL A 219 8.89 11.76 10.77
C VAL A 219 7.47 11.79 10.21
N ARG A 220 6.81 12.94 10.27
CA ARG A 220 5.41 13.13 9.84
C ARG A 220 5.23 14.40 9.00
N PRO A 221 5.90 14.50 7.86
CA PRO A 221 5.79 15.68 7.00
C PRO A 221 4.37 15.83 6.45
N ASP A 222 3.96 17.10 6.22
CA ASP A 222 2.72 17.38 5.50
C ASP A 222 2.90 17.15 4.01
N ALA A 223 4.03 17.59 3.46
CA ALA A 223 4.42 17.36 2.08
C ALA A 223 5.68 16.48 2.00
N ARG A 224 5.66 15.50 1.10
CA ARG A 224 6.80 14.65 0.81
C ARG A 224 7.14 14.71 -0.67
N VAL A 225 8.40 14.93 -0.96
CA VAL A 225 8.94 14.96 -2.33
C VAL A 225 9.94 13.81 -2.48
N HIS A 226 9.88 13.10 -3.60
CA HIS A 226 10.88 12.13 -3.97
C HIS A 226 11.72 12.64 -5.12
N LEU A 227 13.02 12.71 -4.91
CA LEU A 227 14.03 12.91 -5.94
C LEU A 227 14.50 11.53 -6.42
N PHE A 228 14.27 11.25 -7.69
CA PHE A 228 14.80 10.06 -8.35
C PHE A 228 15.90 10.49 -9.34
N LEU A 229 17.07 9.86 -9.23
CA LEU A 229 18.23 10.10 -10.08
C LEU A 229 18.53 8.83 -10.89
N ASP A 230 18.64 8.97 -12.18
CA ASP A 230 19.20 7.94 -13.06
C ASP A 230 20.59 8.36 -13.60
N GLU A 231 21.04 7.71 -14.62
CA GLU A 231 22.36 7.95 -15.21
C GLU A 231 22.50 9.35 -15.83
N HIS A 232 21.39 9.95 -16.28
CA HIS A 232 21.41 11.18 -17.06
C HIS A 232 20.41 12.23 -16.58
N SER A 233 19.49 11.90 -15.69
CA SER A 233 18.37 12.77 -15.35
C SER A 233 18.00 12.76 -13.87
N ALA A 234 17.33 13.83 -13.45
CA ALA A 234 16.62 13.93 -12.19
C ALA A 234 15.11 14.06 -12.43
N THR A 235 14.33 13.39 -11.61
CA THR A 235 12.88 13.50 -11.59
C THR A 235 12.39 13.85 -10.19
N LEU A 236 11.57 14.89 -10.09
CA LEU A 236 10.92 15.29 -8.85
C LEU A 236 9.47 14.82 -8.85
N TYR A 237 9.14 14.04 -7.84
CA TYR A 237 7.79 13.51 -7.62
C TYR A 237 7.18 14.07 -6.34
N LEU A 238 5.91 14.46 -6.41
CA LEU A 238 5.07 14.70 -5.25
C LEU A 238 4.48 13.36 -4.76
N ASP A 239 4.70 13.03 -3.49
CA ASP A 239 4.07 11.87 -2.87
C ASP A 239 2.65 12.22 -2.42
N THR A 240 1.67 11.62 -3.06
CA THR A 240 0.25 11.84 -2.72
C THR A 240 -0.25 10.86 -1.65
N SER A 241 0.50 9.79 -1.38
CA SER A 241 0.09 8.73 -0.45
C SER A 241 0.39 9.07 1.02
N GLY A 242 1.47 9.84 1.28
CA GLY A 242 1.96 10.13 2.63
C GLY A 242 2.70 8.94 3.23
N GLU A 243 2.06 8.12 4.06
CA GLU A 243 2.61 6.83 4.47
C GLU A 243 2.48 5.79 3.36
N SER A 244 3.31 4.74 3.41
CA SER A 244 3.25 3.65 2.42
C SER A 244 1.86 3.01 2.38
N LEU A 245 1.34 2.74 1.18
CA LEU A 245 -0.03 2.24 0.98
C LEU A 245 -0.27 0.87 1.62
N PHE A 246 0.76 0.04 1.79
CA PHE A 246 0.63 -1.23 2.49
C PHE A 246 0.26 -1.08 3.97
N LYS A 247 0.48 0.08 4.60
CA LYS A 247 -0.05 0.39 5.93
C LYS A 247 -1.54 0.70 5.84
N ARG A 248 -2.37 -0.34 5.79
CA ARG A 248 -3.83 -0.23 5.64
C ARG A 248 -4.52 0.39 6.87
N GLY A 249 -3.86 0.31 8.03
CA GLY A 249 -4.35 0.84 9.31
C GLY A 249 -4.86 -0.22 10.28
N TRP A 250 -5.16 -1.43 9.82
CA TRP A 250 -5.69 -2.50 10.67
C TRP A 250 -4.61 -3.33 11.36
N ARG A 251 -3.39 -3.44 10.81
CA ARG A 251 -2.36 -4.28 11.39
C ARG A 251 -1.55 -3.55 12.44
N LEU A 252 -1.82 -3.82 13.70
CA LEU A 252 -1.03 -3.37 14.86
C LEU A 252 -0.20 -4.51 15.44
N ASP A 253 -0.75 -5.72 15.48
CA ASP A 253 -0.05 -6.91 15.95
C ASP A 253 0.77 -7.49 14.80
N LYS A 254 2.08 -7.55 15.00
CA LYS A 254 3.05 -8.03 14.03
C LYS A 254 3.74 -9.24 14.63
N GLY A 255 3.73 -10.35 13.91
CA GLY A 255 4.60 -11.47 14.20
C GLY A 255 6.08 -11.08 14.00
N GLU A 256 7.00 -11.98 14.29
CA GLU A 256 8.44 -11.76 14.13
C GLU A 256 8.86 -11.43 12.68
N ALA A 257 8.07 -11.86 11.70
CA ALA A 257 8.35 -11.74 10.27
C ALA A 257 7.15 -11.29 9.44
N PRO A 258 6.67 -10.05 9.62
CA PRO A 258 5.43 -9.62 9.01
C PRO A 258 5.54 -9.51 7.48
N LEU A 259 4.69 -10.25 6.76
CA LEU A 259 4.45 -10.06 5.33
C LEU A 259 3.75 -8.69 5.14
N ARG A 260 4.24 -7.84 4.24
CA ARG A 260 3.56 -6.57 3.94
C ARG A 260 2.24 -6.85 3.23
N GLU A 261 1.22 -6.03 3.50
CA GLU A 261 -0.14 -6.21 2.98
C GLU A 261 -0.18 -6.16 1.45
N ASN A 262 0.58 -5.26 0.82
CA ASN A 262 0.66 -5.21 -0.64
C ASN A 262 1.38 -6.42 -1.25
N LEU A 263 2.32 -7.03 -0.53
CA LEU A 263 2.93 -8.27 -0.97
C LEU A 263 1.96 -9.45 -0.80
N ALA A 264 1.20 -9.51 0.30
CA ALA A 264 0.15 -10.50 0.50
C ALA A 264 -0.90 -10.46 -0.62
N ALA A 265 -1.40 -9.26 -0.96
CA ALA A 265 -2.30 -9.07 -2.10
C ALA A 265 -1.64 -9.47 -3.43
N GLY A 266 -0.34 -9.20 -3.58
CA GLY A 266 0.44 -9.62 -4.74
C GLY A 266 0.58 -11.14 -4.87
N LEU A 267 0.74 -11.86 -3.75
CA LEU A 267 0.75 -13.32 -3.77
C LEU A 267 -0.58 -13.90 -4.24
N LEU A 268 -1.71 -13.33 -3.79
CA LEU A 268 -3.05 -13.73 -4.25
C LEU A 268 -3.23 -13.48 -5.75
N ALA A 269 -2.79 -12.33 -6.25
CA ALA A 269 -2.83 -12.01 -7.68
C ALA A 269 -1.94 -12.94 -8.52
N LEU A 270 -0.70 -13.25 -8.06
CA LEU A 270 0.22 -14.18 -8.74
C LEU A 270 -0.22 -15.64 -8.67
N ALA A 271 -1.04 -15.99 -7.67
CA ALA A 271 -1.67 -17.30 -7.52
C ALA A 271 -2.89 -17.47 -8.42
N ASP A 272 -3.30 -16.42 -9.12
CA ASP A 272 -4.56 -16.39 -9.89
C ASP A 272 -5.75 -16.85 -9.03
N TRP A 273 -5.76 -16.45 -7.72
CA TRP A 273 -6.83 -16.83 -6.82
C TRP A 273 -8.15 -16.17 -7.21
N ASP A 274 -9.18 -16.99 -7.38
CA ASP A 274 -10.55 -16.53 -7.60
C ASP A 274 -11.21 -16.15 -6.26
N PRO A 275 -11.64 -14.88 -6.06
CA PRO A 275 -12.29 -14.44 -4.83
C PRO A 275 -13.58 -15.19 -4.46
N ALA A 276 -14.21 -15.88 -5.40
CA ALA A 276 -15.37 -16.75 -5.16
C ALA A 276 -14.97 -18.17 -4.71
N SER A 277 -13.67 -18.46 -4.57
CA SER A 277 -13.17 -19.79 -4.24
C SER A 277 -12.55 -19.85 -2.85
N THR A 278 -12.61 -21.04 -2.25
CA THR A 278 -12.02 -21.30 -0.92
C THR A 278 -10.52 -21.04 -0.89
N LEU A 279 -10.07 -20.35 0.16
CA LEU A 279 -8.65 -20.11 0.44
C LEU A 279 -8.27 -20.65 1.81
N LEU A 280 -7.17 -21.38 1.85
CA LEU A 280 -6.53 -21.86 3.08
C LEU A 280 -5.12 -21.29 3.21
N ASP A 281 -4.78 -20.76 4.37
CA ASP A 281 -3.40 -20.44 4.76
C ASP A 281 -3.01 -21.26 5.99
N PRO A 282 -2.26 -22.39 5.82
CA PRO A 282 -1.92 -23.29 6.91
C PRO A 282 -0.72 -22.84 7.76
N PHE A 283 -0.17 -21.66 7.50
CA PHE A 283 0.86 -20.96 8.26
C PHE A 283 0.50 -19.48 8.36
N CYS A 284 -0.74 -19.18 8.79
CA CYS A 284 -1.36 -17.88 8.61
C CYS A 284 -0.74 -16.75 9.43
N GLY A 285 0.02 -17.07 10.49
CA GLY A 285 0.61 -16.07 11.35
C GLY A 285 -0.43 -15.07 11.87
N SER A 286 -0.20 -13.79 11.70
CA SER A 286 -1.12 -12.72 12.08
C SER A 286 -2.27 -12.47 11.07
N GLY A 287 -2.53 -13.40 10.15
CA GLY A 287 -3.70 -13.41 9.25
C GLY A 287 -3.60 -12.51 8.01
N THR A 288 -2.41 -11.99 7.66
CA THR A 288 -2.28 -10.93 6.64
C THR A 288 -2.83 -11.34 5.27
N ILE A 289 -2.53 -12.55 4.77
CA ILE A 289 -2.99 -13.02 3.46
C ILE A 289 -4.52 -13.14 3.44
N LEU A 290 -5.11 -13.71 4.49
CA LEU A 290 -6.55 -13.94 4.55
C LEU A 290 -7.34 -12.66 4.75
N ILE A 291 -6.83 -11.68 5.50
CA ILE A 291 -7.47 -10.37 5.65
C ILE A 291 -7.45 -9.61 4.31
N GLU A 292 -6.33 -9.61 3.58
CA GLU A 292 -6.29 -9.02 2.23
C GLU A 292 -7.24 -9.78 1.27
N ALA A 293 -7.31 -11.11 1.35
CA ALA A 293 -8.23 -11.92 0.56
C ALA A 293 -9.70 -11.57 0.86
N ALA A 294 -10.09 -11.45 2.13
CA ALA A 294 -11.43 -11.03 2.53
C ALA A 294 -11.76 -9.64 1.98
N TRP A 295 -10.84 -8.68 2.06
CA TRP A 295 -11.03 -7.35 1.50
C TRP A 295 -11.14 -7.37 -0.03
N ILE A 296 -10.42 -8.25 -0.72
CA ILE A 296 -10.55 -8.43 -2.18
C ILE A 296 -11.94 -8.97 -2.50
N ALA A 297 -12.35 -10.06 -1.86
CA ALA A 297 -13.63 -10.72 -2.14
C ALA A 297 -14.86 -9.85 -1.78
N LEU A 298 -14.76 -9.06 -0.72
CA LEU A 298 -15.80 -8.09 -0.34
C LEU A 298 -15.76 -6.78 -1.15
N GLY A 299 -14.77 -6.56 -2.00
CA GLY A 299 -14.62 -5.31 -2.75
C GLY A 299 -14.24 -4.11 -1.87
N VAL A 300 -13.62 -4.33 -0.70
CA VAL A 300 -13.18 -3.27 0.21
C VAL A 300 -11.95 -2.58 -0.38
N PRO A 301 -11.98 -1.28 -0.69
CA PRO A 301 -10.79 -0.57 -1.15
C PRO A 301 -9.70 -0.50 -0.07
N PRO A 302 -8.44 -0.78 -0.38
CA PRO A 302 -7.36 -0.83 0.62
C PRO A 302 -7.07 0.50 1.29
N GLY A 303 -7.48 1.62 0.67
CA GLY A 303 -7.28 2.97 1.17
C GLY A 303 -8.44 3.55 1.98
N ILE A 304 -9.55 2.82 2.16
CA ILE A 304 -10.82 3.38 2.62
C ILE A 304 -10.77 3.99 4.03
N TRP A 305 -9.94 3.46 4.94
CA TRP A 305 -9.87 3.89 6.35
C TRP A 305 -8.56 4.56 6.75
N ARG A 306 -7.65 4.79 5.81
CA ARG A 306 -6.37 5.44 6.12
C ARG A 306 -6.35 6.90 5.69
N PRO A 307 -5.55 7.78 6.34
CA PRO A 307 -5.28 9.12 5.85
C PRO A 307 -4.24 9.08 4.71
N PHE A 308 -4.26 10.11 3.86
CA PHE A 308 -3.31 10.27 2.75
C PHE A 308 -2.56 11.59 2.81
N GLY A 309 -1.40 11.65 2.14
CA GLY A 309 -0.60 12.87 2.01
C GLY A 309 -1.35 13.98 1.29
N PHE A 310 -2.06 13.65 0.21
CA PHE A 310 -2.81 14.64 -0.57
C PHE A 310 -3.91 15.36 0.22
N GLU A 311 -4.41 14.80 1.33
CA GLU A 311 -5.42 15.45 2.18
C GLU A 311 -4.90 16.70 2.89
N ARG A 312 -3.58 16.89 2.94
CA ARG A 312 -2.91 18.06 3.53
C ARG A 312 -2.41 19.06 2.49
N LEU A 313 -2.50 18.74 1.21
CA LEU A 313 -2.07 19.65 0.14
C LEU A 313 -3.09 20.75 -0.12
N ARG A 314 -2.63 21.89 -0.63
CA ARG A 314 -3.46 23.08 -0.94
C ARG A 314 -4.58 22.82 -1.93
N ASN A 315 -4.39 21.90 -2.85
CA ASN A 315 -5.38 21.54 -3.88
C ASN A 315 -6.39 20.47 -3.41
N HIS A 316 -6.41 20.12 -2.10
CA HIS A 316 -7.33 19.12 -1.58
C HIS A 316 -8.78 19.60 -1.60
N ASP A 317 -9.64 18.84 -2.27
CA ASP A 317 -11.09 19.00 -2.21
C ASP A 317 -11.71 17.91 -1.33
N ALA A 318 -12.01 18.30 -0.08
CA ALA A 318 -12.57 17.39 0.94
C ALA A 318 -13.94 16.84 0.54
N ARG A 319 -14.74 17.58 -0.28
CA ARG A 319 -16.04 17.11 -0.77
C ARG A 319 -15.84 16.03 -1.83
N GLN A 320 -15.01 16.28 -2.84
CA GLN A 320 -14.68 15.30 -3.88
C GLN A 320 -14.15 14.01 -3.26
N TRP A 321 -13.26 14.13 -2.29
CA TRP A 321 -12.67 12.97 -1.60
C TRP A 321 -13.72 12.17 -0.81
N ARG A 322 -14.63 12.83 -0.12
CA ARG A 322 -15.72 12.19 0.62
C ARG A 322 -16.66 11.46 -0.33
N ASP A 323 -17.10 12.13 -1.41
CA ASP A 323 -18.00 11.55 -2.42
C ASP A 323 -17.39 10.29 -3.05
N LEU A 324 -16.06 10.30 -3.33
CA LEU A 324 -15.32 9.14 -3.84
C LEU A 324 -15.30 7.98 -2.84
N LYS A 325 -15.08 8.27 -1.55
CA LYS A 325 -15.11 7.23 -0.49
C LYS A 325 -16.52 6.68 -0.26
N ASP A 326 -17.53 7.51 -0.31
CA ASP A 326 -18.92 7.09 -0.08
C ASP A 326 -19.43 6.21 -1.23
N ASP A 327 -19.08 6.56 -2.48
CA ASP A 327 -19.30 5.70 -3.63
C ASP A 327 -18.58 4.34 -3.49
N ALA A 328 -17.33 4.36 -3.03
CA ALA A 328 -16.57 3.13 -2.78
C ALA A 328 -17.20 2.26 -1.68
N ARG A 329 -17.66 2.86 -0.58
CA ARG A 329 -18.34 2.14 0.52
C ARG A 329 -19.64 1.49 0.09
N SER A 330 -20.41 2.16 -0.77
CA SER A 330 -21.71 1.65 -1.25
C SER A 330 -21.59 0.36 -2.06
N ARG A 331 -20.39 0.02 -2.53
CA ARG A 331 -20.09 -1.18 -3.34
C ARG A 331 -19.48 -2.33 -2.55
N ILE A 332 -19.22 -2.14 -1.26
CA ILE A 332 -18.69 -3.21 -0.40
C ILE A 332 -19.77 -4.27 -0.17
N ALA A 333 -19.43 -5.51 -0.52
CA ALA A 333 -20.30 -6.67 -0.26
C ALA A 333 -20.34 -7.01 1.24
N THR A 334 -21.45 -7.60 1.68
CA THR A 334 -21.66 -7.92 3.09
C THR A 334 -21.31 -9.37 3.45
N ARG A 335 -21.07 -10.22 2.44
CA ARG A 335 -20.80 -11.66 2.63
C ARG A 335 -19.77 -12.13 1.63
N LEU A 336 -19.01 -13.14 2.04
CA LEU A 336 -18.13 -13.91 1.16
C LEU A 336 -18.93 -15.04 0.48
N ASP A 337 -18.49 -15.40 -0.73
CA ASP A 337 -19.09 -16.53 -1.48
C ASP A 337 -18.45 -17.87 -1.09
N ALA A 338 -17.24 -17.86 -0.55
CA ALA A 338 -16.49 -19.06 -0.20
C ALA A 338 -15.71 -18.90 1.12
N PRO A 339 -15.43 -20.02 1.82
CA PRO A 339 -14.69 -20.01 3.08
C PRO A 339 -13.25 -19.50 2.93
N LEU A 340 -12.82 -18.66 3.90
CA LEU A 340 -11.43 -18.31 4.14
C LEU A 340 -10.99 -18.92 5.47
N VAL A 341 -9.92 -19.72 5.47
CA VAL A 341 -9.47 -20.47 6.65
C VAL A 341 -8.00 -20.25 6.89
N GLY A 342 -7.66 -19.89 8.12
CA GLY A 342 -6.27 -19.71 8.60
C GLY A 342 -5.96 -20.71 9.70
N VAL A 343 -4.82 -21.37 9.58
CA VAL A 343 -4.32 -22.27 10.61
C VAL A 343 -2.90 -21.86 10.97
N ASP A 344 -2.60 -21.88 12.24
CA ASP A 344 -1.22 -21.69 12.74
C ASP A 344 -1.01 -22.53 13.99
N LEU A 345 0.20 -23.03 14.17
CA LEU A 345 0.56 -23.84 15.34
C LEU A 345 0.61 -23.00 16.62
N ASP A 346 0.93 -21.70 16.48
CA ASP A 346 1.06 -20.76 17.59
C ASP A 346 -0.29 -20.11 17.96
N PRO A 347 -0.82 -20.39 19.19
CA PRO A 347 -2.04 -19.73 19.67
C PRO A 347 -1.92 -18.20 19.74
N ALA A 348 -0.72 -17.64 19.95
CA ALA A 348 -0.50 -16.21 19.99
C ALA A 348 -0.64 -15.59 18.59
N ALA A 349 -0.19 -16.29 17.55
CA ALA A 349 -0.39 -15.89 16.15
C ALA A 349 -1.88 -15.87 15.81
N ILE A 350 -2.65 -16.87 16.22
CA ILE A 350 -4.12 -16.91 16.01
C ILE A 350 -4.83 -15.78 16.78
N ALA A 351 -4.42 -15.49 18.01
CA ALA A 351 -4.95 -14.35 18.76
C ALA A 351 -4.68 -13.03 18.03
N ALA A 352 -3.45 -12.83 17.52
CA ALA A 352 -3.08 -11.66 16.73
C ALA A 352 -3.88 -11.56 15.41
N ALA A 353 -4.13 -12.69 14.74
CA ALA A 353 -4.93 -12.75 13.51
C ALA A 353 -6.39 -12.30 13.78
N ASN A 354 -7.02 -12.78 14.85
CA ASN A 354 -8.36 -12.36 15.25
C ASN A 354 -8.40 -10.85 15.59
N HIS A 355 -7.45 -10.33 16.37
CA HIS A 355 -7.37 -8.90 16.66
C HIS A 355 -7.18 -8.05 15.40
N ASN A 356 -6.37 -8.49 14.45
CA ASN A 356 -6.18 -7.78 13.17
C ASN A 356 -7.45 -7.84 12.31
N MET A 357 -8.16 -8.97 12.29
CA MET A 357 -9.45 -9.15 11.62
C MET A 357 -10.50 -8.17 12.16
N ASP A 358 -10.63 -8.04 13.48
CA ASP A 358 -11.54 -7.07 14.12
C ASP A 358 -11.20 -5.63 13.70
N ARG A 359 -9.91 -5.27 13.70
CA ARG A 359 -9.48 -3.93 13.27
C ARG A 359 -9.64 -3.68 11.78
N ALA A 360 -9.71 -4.75 10.98
CA ALA A 360 -10.03 -4.68 9.56
C ALA A 360 -11.53 -4.56 9.29
N TRP A 361 -12.35 -4.36 10.33
CA TRP A 361 -13.82 -4.32 10.27
C TRP A 361 -14.45 -5.55 9.63
N LEU A 362 -13.81 -6.70 9.81
CA LEU A 362 -14.34 -8.00 9.41
C LEU A 362 -14.99 -8.67 10.61
N THR A 363 -16.06 -9.44 10.36
CA THR A 363 -16.74 -10.20 11.40
C THR A 363 -16.10 -11.58 11.59
N PRO A 364 -16.27 -12.24 12.74
CA PRO A 364 -15.76 -13.59 12.98
C PRO A 364 -16.20 -14.63 11.95
N ASP A 365 -17.36 -14.40 11.30
CA ASP A 365 -17.87 -15.28 10.25
C ASP A 365 -17.15 -15.10 8.90
N THR A 366 -16.33 -14.06 8.76
CA THR A 366 -15.64 -13.76 7.50
C THR A 366 -14.42 -14.65 7.29
N ILE A 367 -13.60 -14.85 8.34
CA ILE A 367 -12.42 -15.71 8.30
C ILE A 367 -12.42 -16.59 9.53
N ARG A 368 -12.22 -17.89 9.33
CA ARG A 368 -12.06 -18.84 10.43
C ARG A 368 -10.57 -19.03 10.72
N PHE A 369 -10.13 -18.61 11.91
CA PHE A 369 -8.76 -18.81 12.41
C PHE A 369 -8.75 -19.90 13.47
N GLU A 370 -7.87 -20.90 13.31
CA GLU A 370 -7.80 -22.09 14.17
C GLU A 370 -6.36 -22.40 14.56
N VAL A 371 -6.16 -22.82 15.82
CA VAL A 371 -4.87 -23.39 16.24
C VAL A 371 -4.77 -24.81 15.69
N GLY A 372 -3.72 -25.12 14.94
CA GLY A 372 -3.56 -26.42 14.33
C GLY A 372 -2.23 -26.59 13.61
N ASP A 373 -1.95 -27.81 13.20
CA ASP A 373 -0.75 -28.18 12.49
C ASP A 373 -1.02 -28.37 11.00
N ALA A 374 -0.27 -27.68 10.14
CA ALA A 374 -0.35 -27.80 8.69
C ALA A 374 -0.25 -29.26 8.20
N ARG A 375 0.53 -30.09 8.90
CA ARG A 375 0.74 -31.52 8.59
C ARG A 375 -0.52 -32.36 8.72
N THR A 376 -1.48 -31.91 9.52
CA THR A 376 -2.74 -32.66 9.81
C THR A 376 -3.99 -31.89 9.41
N THR A 377 -3.85 -30.63 8.98
CA THR A 377 -4.99 -29.82 8.54
C THR A 377 -5.72 -30.48 7.38
N ALA A 378 -7.04 -30.61 7.51
CA ALA A 378 -7.90 -31.13 6.46
C ALA A 378 -8.33 -30.02 5.48
N PRO A 379 -8.62 -30.36 4.21
CA PRO A 379 -9.14 -29.37 3.26
C PRO A 379 -10.55 -28.90 3.69
N PRO A 380 -10.78 -27.58 3.77
CA PRO A 380 -12.10 -27.05 4.15
C PRO A 380 -13.16 -27.15 3.07
N ALA A 381 -12.78 -27.51 1.84
CA ALA A 381 -13.66 -27.72 0.68
C ALA A 381 -13.05 -28.77 -0.26
N PRO A 382 -13.83 -29.30 -1.22
CA PRO A 382 -13.32 -30.28 -2.19
C PRO A 382 -12.20 -29.75 -3.10
N ALA A 383 -12.19 -28.45 -3.39
CA ALA A 383 -11.15 -27.77 -4.17
C ALA A 383 -10.95 -26.34 -3.66
N GLY A 384 -9.83 -25.75 -3.95
CA GLY A 384 -9.52 -24.40 -3.52
C GLY A 384 -8.04 -24.04 -3.74
N TRP A 385 -7.63 -22.96 -3.08
CA TRP A 385 -6.27 -22.46 -3.10
C TRP A 385 -5.64 -22.53 -1.72
N ILE A 386 -4.36 -22.86 -1.70
CA ILE A 386 -3.45 -22.58 -0.59
C ILE A 386 -2.52 -21.48 -1.06
N VAL A 387 -2.51 -20.34 -0.34
CA VAL A 387 -1.51 -19.28 -0.51
C VAL A 387 -0.92 -18.98 0.85
N THR A 388 0.39 -19.20 1.00
CA THR A 388 0.98 -19.20 2.34
C THR A 388 2.41 -18.65 2.35
N ASN A 389 2.78 -18.03 3.49
CA ASN A 389 4.12 -17.55 3.81
C ASN A 389 4.63 -18.27 5.07
N PRO A 390 5.06 -19.53 4.93
CA PRO A 390 5.54 -20.29 6.06
C PRO A 390 6.84 -19.72 6.62
N PRO A 391 7.31 -20.14 7.81
CA PRO A 391 8.63 -19.79 8.31
C PRO A 391 9.73 -20.35 7.38
N TYR A 392 10.77 -19.55 7.12
CA TYR A 392 11.94 -19.94 6.33
C TYR A 392 13.21 -19.25 6.85
N GLY A 393 14.39 -19.86 6.58
CA GLY A 393 15.69 -19.37 7.04
C GLY A 393 15.84 -19.53 8.55
N GLU A 394 16.43 -18.55 9.23
CA GLU A 394 16.68 -18.54 10.69
C GLU A 394 15.39 -18.56 11.55
N ARG A 395 14.22 -18.60 10.92
CA ARG A 395 12.89 -18.51 11.56
C ARG A 395 12.20 -19.85 11.77
N LEU A 396 12.84 -20.95 11.39
CA LEU A 396 12.33 -22.28 11.73
C LEU A 396 12.53 -22.50 13.23
N PRO A 397 11.46 -22.61 14.04
CA PRO A 397 11.58 -22.94 15.44
C PRO A 397 12.05 -24.39 15.56
N GLY A 398 13.34 -24.60 15.88
CA GLY A 398 13.95 -25.91 15.94
C GLY A 398 14.04 -26.58 14.57
N ASP A 399 15.18 -27.22 14.27
CA ASP A 399 15.33 -28.04 13.06
C ASP A 399 14.32 -29.19 13.08
N ASP A 400 13.11 -28.96 12.54
CA ASP A 400 12.21 -30.06 12.21
C ASP A 400 12.34 -30.39 10.70
N PRO A 401 13.32 -31.25 10.35
CA PRO A 401 13.60 -31.60 8.97
C PRO A 401 12.43 -32.38 8.31
N ALA A 402 11.50 -32.88 9.13
CA ALA A 402 10.34 -33.64 8.66
C ALA A 402 9.17 -32.75 8.20
N LEU A 403 9.09 -31.49 8.65
CA LEU A 403 7.98 -30.59 8.41
C LEU A 403 7.55 -30.56 6.93
N TRP A 404 8.47 -30.30 6.03
CA TRP A 404 8.15 -30.16 4.60
C TRP A 404 7.72 -31.48 3.95
N SER A 405 8.36 -32.59 4.33
CA SER A 405 8.01 -33.91 3.80
C SER A 405 6.66 -34.38 4.31
N GLU A 406 6.35 -34.16 5.59
CA GLU A 406 5.08 -34.54 6.21
C GLU A 406 3.93 -33.68 5.71
N TRP A 407 4.12 -32.34 5.64
CA TRP A 407 3.12 -31.46 5.04
C TRP A 407 2.84 -31.84 3.58
N ALA A 408 3.87 -32.11 2.79
CA ALA A 408 3.70 -32.56 1.41
C ALA A 408 2.98 -33.89 1.30
N GLN A 409 3.14 -34.83 2.26
CA GLN A 409 2.36 -36.06 2.31
C GLN A 409 0.87 -35.78 2.58
N ASN A 410 0.56 -34.86 3.51
CA ASN A 410 -0.81 -34.40 3.74
C ASN A 410 -1.40 -33.80 2.46
N LEU A 411 -0.68 -32.90 1.78
CA LEU A 411 -1.13 -32.30 0.51
C LEU A 411 -1.43 -33.36 -0.55
N LYS A 412 -0.54 -34.34 -0.75
CA LYS A 412 -0.74 -35.42 -1.74
C LYS A 412 -1.92 -36.33 -1.42
N ARG A 413 -2.20 -36.54 -0.14
CA ARG A 413 -3.24 -37.45 0.31
C ARG A 413 -4.63 -36.80 0.26
N ASN A 414 -4.73 -35.56 0.71
CA ASN A 414 -6.00 -34.95 1.06
C ASN A 414 -6.41 -33.78 0.17
N PHE A 415 -5.47 -33.13 -0.55
CA PHE A 415 -5.73 -31.88 -1.29
C PHE A 415 -5.76 -32.06 -2.81
N SER A 416 -6.26 -33.19 -3.28
CA SER A 416 -6.47 -33.37 -4.74
C SER A 416 -7.39 -32.27 -5.31
N GLY A 417 -7.02 -31.65 -6.42
CA GLY A 417 -7.76 -30.54 -7.04
C GLY A 417 -7.45 -29.16 -6.48
N TRP A 418 -6.51 -29.05 -5.53
CA TRP A 418 -6.09 -27.77 -4.96
C TRP A 418 -4.90 -27.18 -5.69
N GLN A 419 -4.86 -25.84 -5.75
CA GLN A 419 -3.71 -25.05 -6.16
C GLN A 419 -2.91 -24.62 -4.93
N VAL A 420 -1.61 -24.88 -4.90
CA VAL A 420 -0.77 -24.61 -3.72
C VAL A 420 0.33 -23.62 -4.10
N HIS A 421 0.38 -22.49 -3.41
CA HIS A 421 1.33 -21.41 -3.65
C HIS A 421 2.08 -21.06 -2.37
N VAL A 422 3.40 -21.25 -2.39
CA VAL A 422 4.28 -21.07 -1.21
C VAL A 422 5.36 -20.07 -1.54
N ILE A 423 5.42 -18.97 -0.78
CA ILE A 423 6.57 -18.07 -0.86
C ILE A 423 7.69 -18.57 0.05
N SER A 424 8.91 -18.63 -0.48
CA SER A 424 10.10 -18.98 0.30
C SER A 424 11.36 -18.34 -0.27
N SER A 425 12.31 -18.03 0.60
CA SER A 425 13.70 -17.73 0.23
C SER A 425 14.56 -19.00 0.09
N ASP A 426 14.07 -20.13 0.58
CA ASP A 426 14.71 -21.44 0.40
C ASP A 426 14.36 -21.99 -0.99
N LEU A 427 15.37 -22.04 -1.86
CA LEU A 427 15.20 -22.52 -3.24
C LEU A 427 15.07 -24.04 -3.32
N ASP A 428 15.45 -24.78 -2.27
CA ASP A 428 15.39 -26.23 -2.19
C ASP A 428 14.07 -26.74 -1.59
N LEU A 429 13.17 -25.83 -1.18
CA LEU A 429 11.85 -26.18 -0.66
C LEU A 429 11.10 -27.21 -1.54
N PRO A 430 11.05 -27.10 -2.88
CA PRO A 430 10.40 -28.13 -3.71
C PRO A 430 11.02 -29.51 -3.60
N GLN A 431 12.34 -29.61 -3.38
CA GLN A 431 13.04 -30.88 -3.19
C GLN A 431 12.70 -31.50 -1.84
N GLN A 432 12.67 -30.67 -0.76
CA GLN A 432 12.28 -31.09 0.59
C GLN A 432 10.84 -31.62 0.63
N MET A 433 9.92 -30.96 -0.09
CA MET A 433 8.53 -31.38 -0.28
C MET A 433 8.38 -32.57 -1.23
N ARG A 434 9.40 -32.91 -1.99
CA ARG A 434 9.33 -33.90 -3.11
C ARG A 434 8.14 -33.61 -4.03
N LEU A 435 7.95 -32.31 -4.36
CA LEU A 435 6.97 -31.82 -5.28
C LEU A 435 7.65 -31.05 -6.42
N LYS A 436 7.21 -31.26 -7.66
CA LYS A 436 7.69 -30.50 -8.80
C LYS A 436 6.81 -29.26 -8.98
N PRO A 437 7.35 -28.03 -8.82
CA PRO A 437 6.57 -26.84 -9.03
C PRO A 437 6.24 -26.64 -10.51
N ARG A 438 5.01 -26.26 -10.80
CA ARG A 438 4.55 -25.85 -12.13
C ARG A 438 5.17 -24.51 -12.55
N ARG A 439 5.32 -23.59 -11.55
CA ARG A 439 5.86 -22.23 -11.76
C ARG A 439 6.74 -21.85 -10.57
N ARG A 440 7.77 -21.06 -10.86
CA ARG A 440 8.66 -20.40 -9.89
C ARG A 440 8.72 -18.93 -10.23
N HIS A 441 8.00 -18.08 -9.50
CA HIS A 441 7.97 -16.65 -9.76
C HIS A 441 8.96 -15.93 -8.84
N PRO A 442 9.97 -15.21 -9.38
CA PRO A 442 10.91 -14.45 -8.56
C PRO A 442 10.26 -13.19 -8.01
N LEU A 443 10.45 -12.94 -6.72
CA LEU A 443 9.95 -11.75 -6.03
C LEU A 443 10.77 -11.45 -4.77
N HIS A 444 10.61 -10.26 -4.19
CA HIS A 444 11.34 -9.87 -3.00
C HIS A 444 10.41 -9.62 -1.81
N ASN A 445 10.74 -10.21 -0.66
CA ASN A 445 10.11 -9.90 0.62
C ASN A 445 11.06 -9.02 1.46
N GLY A 446 10.94 -7.69 1.31
CA GLY A 446 11.92 -6.76 1.85
C GLY A 446 13.30 -6.97 1.19
N PRO A 447 14.36 -7.23 1.94
CA PRO A 447 15.70 -7.51 1.40
C PRO A 447 15.87 -8.95 0.90
N LEU A 448 14.93 -9.86 1.20
CA LEU A 448 15.05 -11.29 0.90
C LEU A 448 14.64 -11.57 -0.54
N ASP A 449 15.53 -12.24 -1.30
CA ASP A 449 15.22 -12.81 -2.60
C ASP A 449 14.40 -14.09 -2.38
N CYS A 450 13.15 -14.08 -2.83
CA CYS A 450 12.19 -15.15 -2.64
C CYS A 450 11.69 -15.68 -3.98
N ARG A 451 11.04 -16.84 -3.92
CA ARG A 451 10.26 -17.40 -5.02
C ARG A 451 8.87 -17.76 -4.53
N LEU A 452 7.87 -17.45 -5.35
CA LEU A 452 6.55 -18.07 -5.20
C LEU A 452 6.56 -19.37 -5.99
N PHE A 453 6.55 -20.48 -5.29
CA PHE A 453 6.43 -21.81 -5.87
C PHE A 453 4.96 -22.19 -6.02
N SER A 454 4.54 -22.55 -7.21
CA SER A 454 3.17 -22.96 -7.50
C SER A 454 3.12 -24.45 -7.82
N PHE A 455 2.23 -25.19 -7.14
CA PHE A 455 2.02 -26.62 -7.34
C PHE A 455 0.54 -26.86 -7.61
N GLU A 456 0.25 -27.84 -8.47
CA GLU A 456 -1.09 -28.35 -8.73
C GLU A 456 -1.22 -29.74 -8.11
N MET A 457 -2.17 -29.92 -7.20
CA MET A 457 -2.37 -31.18 -6.53
C MET A 457 -3.34 -32.04 -7.35
N VAL A 458 -2.79 -33.04 -8.04
CA VAL A 458 -3.56 -33.99 -8.86
C VAL A 458 -3.78 -35.30 -8.11
N ALA A 459 -4.89 -36.00 -8.39
CA ALA A 459 -5.17 -37.30 -7.79
C ALA A 459 -4.04 -38.29 -8.06
N ALA A 460 -3.66 -39.08 -7.04
CA ALA A 460 -2.70 -40.13 -7.18
C ALA A 460 -3.25 -41.16 -8.21
N GLY A 461 -2.59 -41.28 -9.38
CA GLY A 461 -3.04 -42.16 -10.47
C GLY A 461 -3.28 -41.44 -11.81
N TYR A 462 -3.31 -40.11 -11.83
CA TYR A 462 -3.38 -39.37 -13.09
C TYR A 462 -2.01 -39.45 -13.81
N ARG A 463 -1.75 -40.54 -14.53
CA ARG A 463 -0.73 -40.57 -15.57
C ARG A 463 -1.31 -39.83 -16.75
N ARG A 464 -0.69 -38.71 -17.15
CA ARG A 464 -0.97 -38.06 -18.43
C ARG A 464 -0.91 -39.14 -19.50
N PRO A 465 -1.96 -39.33 -20.34
CA PRO A 465 -1.86 -40.25 -21.45
C PRO A 465 -0.67 -39.83 -22.33
N PRO A 466 0.13 -40.78 -22.86
CA PRO A 466 1.25 -40.46 -23.73
C PRO A 466 0.72 -39.63 -24.88
N THR A 467 1.33 -38.49 -25.14
CA THR A 467 1.05 -37.72 -26.34
C THR A 467 1.60 -38.51 -27.56
N ALA A 468 0.92 -38.42 -28.67
CA ALA A 468 1.25 -39.15 -29.89
C ALA A 468 2.70 -38.95 -30.40
N THR A 469 3.50 -38.11 -29.80
CA THR A 469 4.92 -37.86 -30.06
C THR A 469 5.88 -38.74 -29.25
N ASP A 470 5.37 -39.57 -28.32
CA ASP A 470 6.21 -40.48 -27.51
C ASP A 470 6.22 -41.93 -28.07
N LEU A 471 5.74 -42.13 -29.29
CA LEU A 471 5.59 -43.44 -29.95
C LEU A 471 6.38 -43.55 -31.27
N ASP A 472 7.46 -42.80 -31.47
CA ASP A 472 8.41 -43.00 -32.57
C ASP A 472 9.84 -43.22 -32.06
#